data_f2399068783a99c6738dca67c7a226e1
#
_entry.id   f2399068783a99c6738dca67c7a226e1
#
_cell.length_a   1.000
_cell.length_b   1.000
_cell.length_c   1.000
_cell.angle_alpha   90.00
_cell.angle_beta   90.00
_cell.angle_gamma   90.00
#
_symmetry.space_group_name_H-M   'P 1'
#
loop_
_entity.id
_entity.type
_entity.pdbx_description
1 polymer ?
#
loop_
_entity_poly.entity_id
_entity_poly.type
_entity_poly.pdbx_seq_one_letter_code
_entity_poly.pdbx_strand_id
1 'polypeptide(L)'
;PAQTASNTGDAKPAVAQQPQATGSTDAVRPVDETDHIKGDPNAPIKIVEYSDFECPFCKRFHVTMNEVMDKYGESGEVAWVYRQFPLEQLHPVKAQAEAVASECAAELGGNDAFWQFADRFFELTPSNNRTEIETVIPQIVREIGLDETAFNACFTSGKYDDHIEADIANAVETGGRGTPWSILIGPDGTTYPINGAQPLAAVEQIISIAKDGQ
;
A
#
# COMPACT_ATOMS: atom_id res chain seq x y z
N PRO A 1 -63.39 -4.43 31.40
CA PRO A 1 -61.96 -4.29 31.42
C PRO A 1 -61.38 -4.84 30.13
N ALA A 2 -60.90 -3.96 29.26
CA ALA A 2 -60.21 -4.29 28.01
C ALA A 2 -58.72 -4.16 28.24
N GLN A 3 -57.99 -5.22 27.96
CA GLN A 3 -56.52 -5.21 27.94
C GLN A 3 -56.03 -4.75 26.60
N THR A 4 -55.31 -3.65 26.57
CA THR A 4 -54.54 -3.19 25.41
C THR A 4 -53.19 -3.85 25.41
N ALA A 5 -52.92 -4.71 24.43
CA ALA A 5 -51.58 -5.28 24.20
C ALA A 5 -50.70 -4.24 23.48
N SER A 6 -49.62 -3.88 24.12
CA SER A 6 -48.56 -3.04 23.51
C SER A 6 -47.67 -3.94 22.68
N ASN A 7 -47.62 -3.67 21.37
CA ASN A 7 -46.73 -4.31 20.43
C ASN A 7 -45.41 -3.52 20.39
N THR A 8 -44.37 -4.01 21.07
CA THR A 8 -43.00 -3.49 20.96
C THR A 8 -42.32 -4.18 19.76
N GLY A 9 -42.41 -3.53 18.60
CA GLY A 9 -41.66 -3.96 17.42
C GLY A 9 -40.16 -3.74 17.65
N ASP A 10 -39.39 -4.83 17.65
CA ASP A 10 -37.94 -4.83 17.62
C ASP A 10 -37.46 -4.21 16.30
N ALA A 11 -37.01 -2.96 16.35
CA ALA A 11 -36.35 -2.32 15.24
C ALA A 11 -34.92 -2.86 15.15
N LYS A 12 -34.66 -3.74 14.16
CA LYS A 12 -33.33 -4.18 13.78
C LYS A 12 -32.49 -2.93 13.40
N PRO A 13 -31.28 -2.74 13.96
CA PRO A 13 -30.47 -1.60 13.58
C PRO A 13 -30.15 -1.67 12.10
N ALA A 14 -30.49 -0.60 11.35
CA ALA A 14 -30.10 -0.43 9.97
C ALA A 14 -28.57 -0.31 9.92
N VAL A 15 -27.90 -1.29 9.33
CA VAL A 15 -26.49 -1.18 8.96
C VAL A 15 -26.43 -0.10 7.89
N ALA A 16 -25.80 1.03 8.22
CA ALA A 16 -25.52 2.07 7.26
C ALA A 16 -24.68 1.46 6.12
N GLN A 17 -25.26 1.36 4.93
CA GLN A 17 -24.53 0.99 3.74
C GLN A 17 -23.50 2.09 3.47
N GLN A 18 -22.21 1.76 3.59
CA GLN A 18 -21.15 2.62 3.10
C GLN A 18 -21.35 2.82 1.59
N PRO A 19 -21.05 4.02 1.04
CA PRO A 19 -21.12 4.24 -0.40
C PRO A 19 -20.26 3.18 -1.10
N GLN A 20 -20.88 2.43 -2.03
CA GLN A 20 -20.15 1.45 -2.83
C GLN A 20 -19.11 2.19 -3.68
N ALA A 21 -17.86 1.76 -3.59
CA ALA A 21 -16.80 2.23 -4.46
C ALA A 21 -17.23 2.01 -5.93
N THR A 22 -17.12 3.05 -6.75
CA THR A 22 -17.46 2.97 -8.19
C THR A 22 -16.32 2.41 -9.05
N GLY A 23 -15.21 1.96 -8.43
CA GLY A 23 -14.06 1.38 -9.10
C GLY A 23 -14.14 -0.15 -9.20
N SER A 24 -13.33 -0.73 -10.10
CA SER A 24 -13.18 -2.18 -10.27
C SER A 24 -11.75 -2.60 -10.02
N THR A 25 -11.52 -3.63 -9.22
CA THR A 25 -10.18 -4.21 -9.02
C THR A 25 -9.56 -4.72 -10.32
N ASP A 26 -10.37 -5.03 -11.34
CA ASP A 26 -9.88 -5.44 -12.66
C ASP A 26 -9.21 -4.29 -13.43
N ALA A 27 -9.39 -3.05 -12.98
CA ALA A 27 -8.69 -1.89 -13.52
C ALA A 27 -7.26 -1.73 -12.96
N VAL A 28 -6.78 -2.66 -12.15
CA VAL A 28 -5.41 -2.64 -11.67
C VAL A 28 -4.44 -2.67 -12.86
N ARG A 29 -3.55 -1.67 -12.92
CA ARG A 29 -2.54 -1.58 -13.97
C ARG A 29 -1.65 -2.83 -13.95
N PRO A 30 -1.30 -3.42 -15.10
CA PRO A 30 -0.33 -4.52 -15.14
C PRO A 30 0.94 -4.16 -14.36
N VAL A 31 1.50 -5.17 -13.70
CA VAL A 31 2.78 -5.02 -13.00
C VAL A 31 3.89 -5.04 -14.04
N ASP A 32 4.74 -4.04 -14.02
CA ASP A 32 5.82 -3.88 -14.99
C ASP A 32 7.15 -3.45 -14.33
N GLU A 33 8.15 -3.10 -15.14
CA GLU A 33 9.49 -2.72 -14.70
C GLU A 33 9.58 -1.40 -13.93
N THR A 34 8.51 -0.61 -13.92
CA THR A 34 8.43 0.65 -13.16
C THR A 34 7.93 0.43 -11.73
N ASP A 35 7.44 -0.76 -11.44
CA ASP A 35 6.94 -1.11 -10.11
C ASP A 35 8.08 -1.56 -9.16
N HIS A 36 7.92 -1.30 -7.88
CA HIS A 36 8.84 -1.80 -6.85
C HIS A 36 8.36 -3.16 -6.34
N ILE A 37 9.12 -4.21 -6.64
CA ILE A 37 8.71 -5.59 -6.40
C ILE A 37 9.62 -6.24 -5.34
N LYS A 38 9.02 -6.76 -4.27
CA LYS A 38 9.68 -7.64 -3.29
C LYS A 38 9.29 -9.09 -3.58
N GLY A 39 10.27 -9.96 -3.76
CA GLY A 39 10.08 -11.36 -4.17
C GLY A 39 10.33 -11.59 -5.67
N ASP A 40 9.85 -12.72 -6.19
CA ASP A 40 10.01 -13.07 -7.62
C ASP A 40 9.01 -12.27 -8.47
N PRO A 41 9.45 -11.44 -9.44
CA PRO A 41 8.53 -10.72 -10.33
C PRO A 41 7.64 -11.66 -11.17
N ASN A 42 8.05 -12.93 -11.33
CA ASN A 42 7.26 -13.96 -12.02
C ASN A 42 6.36 -14.77 -11.08
N ALA A 43 6.28 -14.42 -9.80
CA ALA A 43 5.41 -15.11 -8.85
C ALA A 43 3.96 -15.18 -9.40
N PRO A 44 3.30 -16.38 -9.25
CA PRO A 44 1.95 -16.57 -9.75
C PRO A 44 0.92 -15.70 -9.03
N ILE A 45 1.21 -15.27 -7.81
CA ILE A 45 0.35 -14.36 -7.04
C ILE A 45 1.10 -13.04 -6.84
N LYS A 46 0.45 -11.94 -7.14
CA LYS A 46 0.98 -10.59 -6.88
C LYS A 46 0.03 -9.83 -5.96
N ILE A 47 0.55 -9.22 -4.91
CA ILE A 47 -0.19 -8.31 -4.05
C ILE A 47 0.28 -6.90 -4.37
N VAL A 48 -0.55 -6.13 -5.08
CA VAL A 48 -0.30 -4.73 -5.42
C VAL A 48 -0.87 -3.88 -4.30
N GLU A 49 -0.01 -3.21 -3.55
CA GLU A 49 -0.37 -2.31 -2.46
C GLU A 49 -0.20 -0.85 -2.89
N TYR A 50 -1.25 -0.06 -2.75
CA TYR A 50 -1.21 1.40 -2.82
C TYR A 50 -1.09 1.94 -1.41
N SER A 51 0.02 2.60 -1.12
CA SER A 51 0.47 2.90 0.23
C SER A 51 0.89 4.36 0.42
N ASP A 52 0.90 4.81 1.67
CA ASP A 52 1.28 6.15 2.10
C ASP A 52 2.22 6.02 3.31
N PHE A 53 3.41 6.58 3.23
CA PHE A 53 4.43 6.48 4.26
C PHE A 53 4.05 7.12 5.59
N GLU A 54 3.22 8.18 5.58
CA GLU A 54 2.70 8.80 6.79
C GLU A 54 1.47 8.10 7.40
N CYS A 55 0.89 7.13 6.69
CA CYS A 55 -0.29 6.43 7.16
C CYS A 55 0.04 5.40 8.24
N PRO A 56 -0.54 5.50 9.46
CA PRO A 56 -0.28 4.54 10.53
C PRO A 56 -0.79 3.13 10.23
N PHE A 57 -1.80 3.03 9.35
CA PHE A 57 -2.32 1.75 8.91
C PHE A 57 -1.37 1.10 7.89
N CYS A 58 -0.73 1.89 7.00
CA CYS A 58 0.31 1.39 6.10
C CYS A 58 1.53 0.90 6.89
N LYS A 59 1.99 1.67 7.88
CA LYS A 59 3.05 1.21 8.79
C LYS A 59 2.75 -0.16 9.41
N ARG A 60 1.51 -0.37 9.88
CA ARG A 60 1.09 -1.66 10.45
C ARG A 60 1.02 -2.75 9.37
N PHE A 61 0.50 -2.43 8.20
CA PHE A 61 0.35 -3.39 7.11
C PHE A 61 1.70 -3.78 6.52
N HIS A 62 2.66 -2.88 6.51
CA HIS A 62 4.04 -3.18 6.11
C HIS A 62 4.66 -4.31 6.95
N VAL A 63 4.40 -4.34 8.27
CA VAL A 63 4.80 -5.46 9.13
C VAL A 63 4.12 -6.76 8.70
N THR A 64 2.79 -6.72 8.47
CA THR A 64 2.04 -7.90 8.01
C THR A 64 2.55 -8.39 6.64
N MET A 65 2.84 -7.48 5.71
CA MET A 65 3.35 -7.87 4.39
C MET A 65 4.77 -8.43 4.44
N ASN A 66 5.62 -7.95 5.33
CA ASN A 66 6.91 -8.60 5.57
C ASN A 66 6.73 -10.04 6.08
N GLU A 67 5.79 -10.30 7.01
CA GLU A 67 5.44 -11.66 7.45
C GLU A 67 4.92 -12.53 6.29
N VAL A 68 4.14 -11.97 5.36
CA VAL A 68 3.71 -12.65 4.13
C VAL A 68 4.92 -13.00 3.26
N MET A 69 5.84 -12.06 3.07
CA MET A 69 7.03 -12.28 2.25
C MET A 69 8.01 -13.28 2.87
N ASP A 70 8.17 -13.29 4.19
CA ASP A 70 8.96 -14.31 4.91
C ASP A 70 8.41 -15.71 4.67
N LYS A 71 7.09 -15.85 4.53
CA LYS A 71 6.43 -17.14 4.40
C LYS A 71 6.28 -17.63 2.97
N TYR A 72 6.02 -16.73 2.03
CA TYR A 72 5.66 -17.07 0.64
C TYR A 72 6.60 -16.48 -0.41
N GLY A 73 7.41 -15.48 -0.03
CA GLY A 73 8.30 -14.78 -0.96
C GLY A 73 9.50 -15.61 -1.38
N GLU A 74 10.18 -16.27 -0.42
CA GLU A 74 11.35 -17.11 -0.71
C GLU A 74 11.02 -18.31 -1.59
N SER A 75 9.78 -18.83 -1.49
CA SER A 75 9.32 -19.93 -2.35
C SER A 75 8.97 -19.47 -3.79
N GLY A 76 8.96 -18.15 -4.04
CA GLY A 76 8.53 -17.56 -5.32
C GLY A 76 7.02 -17.65 -5.55
N GLU A 77 6.24 -17.89 -4.50
CA GLU A 77 4.79 -18.07 -4.61
C GLU A 77 4.03 -16.75 -4.65
N VAL A 78 4.52 -15.75 -3.89
CA VAL A 78 3.93 -14.43 -3.78
C VAL A 78 4.99 -13.36 -4.05
N ALA A 79 4.64 -12.35 -4.81
CA ALA A 79 5.37 -11.10 -4.91
C ALA A 79 4.53 -9.95 -4.32
N TRP A 80 5.20 -9.03 -3.63
CA TRP A 80 4.62 -7.81 -3.14
C TRP A 80 5.06 -6.63 -4.00
N VAL A 81 4.09 -5.89 -4.53
CA VAL A 81 4.29 -4.72 -5.39
C VAL A 81 3.84 -3.49 -4.62
N TYR A 82 4.70 -2.50 -4.52
CA TYR A 82 4.39 -1.23 -3.86
C TYR A 82 4.10 -0.17 -4.91
N ARG A 83 3.01 0.59 -4.72
CA ARG A 83 2.63 1.76 -5.51
C ARG A 83 2.32 2.94 -4.60
N GLN A 84 2.59 4.13 -5.05
CA GLN A 84 2.43 5.35 -4.28
C GLN A 84 0.95 5.76 -4.20
N PHE A 85 0.48 6.05 -2.99
CA PHE A 85 -0.82 6.67 -2.79
C PHE A 85 -0.78 7.69 -1.63
N PRO A 86 0.02 8.76 -1.76
CA PRO A 86 0.11 9.80 -0.75
C PRO A 86 -1.24 10.49 -0.57
N LEU A 87 -1.76 10.49 0.66
CA LEU A 87 -3.04 11.10 1.01
C LEU A 87 -2.80 12.54 1.47
N GLU A 88 -2.51 13.46 0.55
CA GLU A 88 -2.16 14.84 0.87
C GLU A 88 -3.22 15.60 1.69
N GLN A 89 -4.49 15.20 1.60
CA GLN A 89 -5.55 15.80 2.41
C GLN A 89 -5.41 15.47 3.91
N LEU A 90 -4.80 14.34 4.24
CA LEU A 90 -4.55 13.89 5.61
C LEU A 90 -3.12 14.16 6.06
N HIS A 91 -2.18 14.04 5.14
CA HIS A 91 -0.74 14.14 5.38
C HIS A 91 -0.10 15.18 4.44
N PRO A 92 -0.52 16.46 4.54
CA PRO A 92 -0.11 17.50 3.59
C PRO A 92 1.40 17.67 3.56
N VAL A 93 1.96 17.83 2.35
CA VAL A 93 3.38 18.04 2.04
C VAL A 93 4.24 16.79 2.29
N LYS A 94 4.09 16.12 3.44
CA LYS A 94 4.99 15.03 3.86
C LYS A 94 4.79 13.78 3.03
N ALA A 95 3.55 13.32 2.86
CA ALA A 95 3.28 12.09 2.12
C ALA A 95 3.82 12.12 0.68
N GLN A 96 3.63 13.25 -0.03
CA GLN A 96 4.20 13.44 -1.37
C GLN A 96 5.73 13.45 -1.34
N ALA A 97 6.33 14.18 -0.39
CA ALA A 97 7.79 14.25 -0.28
C ALA A 97 8.41 12.87 0.02
N GLU A 98 7.77 12.07 0.85
CA GLU A 98 8.20 10.73 1.21
C GLU A 98 8.08 9.75 0.05
N ALA A 99 6.99 9.85 -0.74
CA ALA A 99 6.84 9.12 -1.98
C ALA A 99 7.96 9.47 -2.96
N VAL A 100 8.22 10.75 -3.23
CA VAL A 100 9.34 11.20 -4.08
C VAL A 100 10.69 10.70 -3.56
N ALA A 101 10.90 10.73 -2.24
CA ALA A 101 12.15 10.26 -1.62
C ALA A 101 12.39 8.77 -1.88
N SER A 102 11.35 7.94 -1.77
CA SER A 102 11.45 6.50 -2.04
C SER A 102 11.76 6.20 -3.52
N GLU A 103 11.17 6.96 -4.44
CA GLU A 103 11.48 6.87 -5.87
C GLU A 103 12.93 7.29 -6.18
N CYS A 104 13.42 8.33 -5.52
CA CYS A 104 14.81 8.74 -5.64
C CYS A 104 15.79 7.71 -5.07
N ALA A 105 15.41 7.01 -4.00
CA ALA A 105 16.20 5.89 -3.50
C ALA A 105 16.28 4.76 -4.52
N ALA A 106 15.14 4.43 -5.15
CA ALA A 106 15.08 3.44 -6.23
C ALA A 106 15.96 3.82 -7.43
N GLU A 107 15.94 5.08 -7.85
CA GLU A 107 16.76 5.54 -8.97
C GLU A 107 18.25 5.37 -8.72
N LEU A 108 18.70 5.67 -7.52
CA LEU A 108 20.12 5.67 -7.19
C LEU A 108 20.66 4.30 -6.81
N GLY A 109 19.85 3.43 -6.25
CA GLY A 109 20.27 2.14 -5.74
C GLY A 109 19.42 0.95 -6.19
N GLY A 110 18.49 1.17 -7.12
CA GLY A 110 17.61 0.12 -7.64
C GLY A 110 16.52 -0.30 -6.66
N ASN A 111 15.80 -1.35 -7.03
CA ASN A 111 14.69 -1.89 -6.26
C ASN A 111 15.07 -2.22 -4.80
N ASP A 112 16.28 -2.70 -4.56
CA ASP A 112 16.76 -3.02 -3.22
C ASP A 112 16.85 -1.77 -2.34
N ALA A 113 17.29 -0.63 -2.90
CA ALA A 113 17.36 0.62 -2.16
C ALA A 113 15.97 1.21 -1.87
N PHE A 114 14.99 1.01 -2.78
CA PHE A 114 13.60 1.33 -2.50
C PHE A 114 13.12 0.61 -1.23
N TRP A 115 13.29 -0.71 -1.19
CA TRP A 115 12.79 -1.52 -0.07
C TRP A 115 13.55 -1.23 1.23
N GLN A 116 14.86 -0.99 1.16
CA GLN A 116 15.64 -0.54 2.34
C GLN A 116 15.13 0.82 2.85
N PHE A 117 14.81 1.75 1.93
CA PHE A 117 14.22 3.03 2.29
C PHE A 117 12.86 2.84 2.95
N ALA A 118 11.97 2.05 2.33
CA ALA A 118 10.62 1.81 2.83
C ALA A 118 10.63 1.13 4.21
N ASP A 119 11.40 0.05 4.37
CA ASP A 119 11.54 -0.67 5.64
C ASP A 119 12.03 0.29 6.74
N ARG A 120 13.07 1.08 6.45
CA ARG A 120 13.65 2.01 7.43
C ARG A 120 12.74 3.19 7.72
N PHE A 121 12.03 3.70 6.71
CA PHE A 121 11.08 4.79 6.90
C PHE A 121 9.94 4.38 7.83
N PHE A 122 9.28 3.25 7.56
CA PHE A 122 8.20 2.75 8.41
C PHE A 122 8.67 2.40 9.83
N GLU A 123 9.94 2.06 10.02
CA GLU A 123 10.52 1.88 11.35
C GLU A 123 10.60 3.20 12.12
N LEU A 124 11.08 4.26 11.48
CA LEU A 124 11.38 5.57 12.09
C LEU A 124 10.17 6.49 12.23
N THR A 125 9.22 6.44 11.28
CA THR A 125 8.09 7.38 11.26
C THR A 125 7.17 7.24 12.47
N PRO A 126 6.79 8.36 13.14
CA PRO A 126 5.71 8.38 14.11
C PRO A 126 4.30 8.41 13.46
N SER A 127 4.23 8.51 12.12
CA SER A 127 3.00 8.60 11.31
C SER A 127 2.10 9.82 11.61
N ASN A 128 0.98 9.92 10.89
CA ASN A 128 -0.04 10.99 11.04
C ASN A 128 0.53 12.39 10.84
N ASN A 129 1.29 12.59 9.78
CA ASN A 129 1.91 13.87 9.41
C ASN A 129 2.85 14.44 10.49
N ARG A 130 3.49 13.55 11.28
CA ARG A 130 4.39 13.95 12.37
C ARG A 130 5.85 13.64 12.11
N THR A 131 6.17 13.01 10.98
CA THR A 131 7.58 12.71 10.63
C THR A 131 8.33 14.01 10.37
N GLU A 132 9.51 14.15 10.97
CA GLU A 132 10.44 15.25 10.69
C GLU A 132 11.26 14.87 9.45
N ILE A 133 10.65 15.07 8.26
CA ILE A 133 11.19 14.60 6.97
C ILE A 133 12.59 15.15 6.67
N GLU A 134 12.87 16.38 7.07
CA GLU A 134 14.17 17.04 6.92
C GLU A 134 15.29 16.33 7.73
N THR A 135 14.91 15.49 8.68
CA THR A 135 15.85 14.70 9.50
C THR A 135 15.84 13.23 9.07
N VAL A 136 14.64 12.65 8.93
CA VAL A 136 14.45 11.21 8.70
C VAL A 136 14.93 10.81 7.31
N ILE A 137 14.55 11.55 6.26
CA ILE A 137 14.94 11.22 4.89
C ILE A 137 16.47 11.26 4.72
N PRO A 138 17.21 12.33 5.07
CA PRO A 138 18.66 12.33 4.96
C PRO A 138 19.34 11.28 5.84
N GLN A 139 18.75 10.93 7.00
CA GLN A 139 19.26 9.85 7.84
C GLN A 139 19.22 8.53 7.09
N ILE A 140 18.06 8.18 6.50
CA ILE A 140 17.89 6.93 5.75
C ILE A 140 18.84 6.89 4.55
N VAL A 141 18.92 7.97 3.77
CA VAL A 141 19.81 8.09 2.60
C VAL A 141 21.26 7.72 2.95
N ARG A 142 21.76 8.24 4.10
CA ARG A 142 23.11 7.89 4.58
C ARG A 142 23.20 6.45 5.07
N GLU A 143 22.21 5.96 5.80
CA GLU A 143 22.19 4.59 6.35
C GLU A 143 22.21 3.53 5.25
N ILE A 144 21.49 3.78 4.13
CA ILE A 144 21.48 2.86 2.98
C ILE A 144 22.59 3.14 1.96
N GLY A 145 23.49 4.10 2.24
CA GLY A 145 24.71 4.35 1.50
C GLY A 145 24.55 5.06 0.15
N LEU A 146 23.48 5.83 -0.05
CA LEU A 146 23.25 6.60 -1.27
C LEU A 146 24.04 7.92 -1.25
N ASP A 147 24.39 8.42 -2.44
CA ASP A 147 25.02 9.73 -2.60
C ASP A 147 24.01 10.85 -2.28
N GLU A 148 24.26 11.60 -1.20
CA GLU A 148 23.35 12.66 -0.74
C GLU A 148 23.19 13.79 -1.76
N THR A 149 24.22 14.09 -2.56
CA THR A 149 24.15 15.15 -3.58
C THR A 149 23.25 14.72 -4.73
N ALA A 150 23.44 13.51 -5.26
CA ALA A 150 22.59 12.94 -6.30
C ALA A 150 21.14 12.77 -5.81
N PHE A 151 20.96 12.32 -4.58
CA PHE A 151 19.64 12.19 -3.97
C PHE A 151 18.91 13.54 -3.91
N ASN A 152 19.55 14.59 -3.40
CA ASN A 152 18.95 15.92 -3.33
C ASN A 152 18.63 16.49 -4.72
N ALA A 153 19.46 16.23 -5.72
CA ALA A 153 19.19 16.63 -7.09
C ALA A 153 17.93 15.93 -7.66
N CYS A 154 17.77 14.63 -7.39
CA CYS A 154 16.56 13.87 -7.73
C CYS A 154 15.35 14.41 -6.96
N PHE A 155 15.45 14.50 -5.64
CA PHE A 155 14.35 14.86 -4.73
C PHE A 155 13.73 16.22 -5.03
N THR A 156 14.52 17.17 -5.53
CA THR A 156 14.05 18.51 -5.89
C THR A 156 13.67 18.68 -7.35
N SER A 157 13.77 17.63 -8.16
CA SER A 157 13.61 17.73 -9.62
C SER A 157 12.15 17.75 -10.09
N GLY A 158 11.20 17.24 -9.30
CA GLY A 158 9.79 17.05 -9.68
C GLY A 158 9.56 15.92 -10.69
N LYS A 159 10.57 15.14 -11.05
CA LYS A 159 10.47 14.16 -12.13
C LYS A 159 9.59 12.94 -11.84
N TYR A 160 9.30 12.68 -10.57
CA TYR A 160 8.44 11.57 -10.15
C TYR A 160 6.98 11.97 -9.90
N ASP A 161 6.65 13.27 -10.04
CA ASP A 161 5.29 13.75 -9.77
C ASP A 161 4.26 13.06 -10.68
N ASP A 162 4.52 12.96 -11.98
CA ASP A 162 3.63 12.29 -12.93
C ASP A 162 3.49 10.77 -12.66
N HIS A 163 4.56 10.11 -12.20
CA HIS A 163 4.53 8.69 -11.84
C HIS A 163 3.64 8.46 -10.62
N ILE A 164 3.84 9.25 -9.58
CA ILE A 164 3.04 9.19 -8.34
C ILE A 164 1.57 9.51 -8.63
N GLU A 165 1.30 10.53 -9.45
CA GLU A 165 -0.07 10.88 -9.89
C GLU A 165 -0.74 9.72 -10.63
N ALA A 166 -0.01 9.00 -11.49
CA ALA A 166 -0.52 7.83 -12.20
C ALA A 166 -0.87 6.68 -11.24
N ASP A 167 -0.08 6.47 -10.20
CA ASP A 167 -0.37 5.48 -9.16
C ASP A 167 -1.63 5.86 -8.36
N ILE A 168 -1.74 7.14 -7.95
CA ILE A 168 -2.93 7.68 -7.27
C ILE A 168 -4.18 7.47 -8.14
N ALA A 169 -4.10 7.83 -9.42
CA ALA A 169 -5.21 7.68 -10.34
C ALA A 169 -5.65 6.21 -10.46
N ASN A 170 -4.69 5.29 -10.59
CA ASN A 170 -4.98 3.87 -10.66
C ASN A 170 -5.55 3.32 -9.33
N ALA A 171 -5.03 3.75 -8.17
CA ALA A 171 -5.62 3.42 -6.88
C ALA A 171 -7.11 3.78 -6.82
N VAL A 172 -7.47 4.99 -7.26
CA VAL A 172 -8.86 5.49 -7.29
C VAL A 172 -9.71 4.72 -8.29
N GLU A 173 -9.18 4.43 -9.48
CA GLU A 173 -9.85 3.67 -10.53
C GLU A 173 -10.18 2.25 -10.08
N THR A 174 -9.30 1.61 -9.33
CA THR A 174 -9.52 0.27 -8.76
C THR A 174 -10.46 0.26 -7.55
N GLY A 175 -10.90 1.42 -7.07
CA GLY A 175 -11.84 1.55 -5.96
C GLY A 175 -11.22 1.93 -4.62
N GLY A 176 -9.91 2.22 -4.57
CA GLY A 176 -9.21 2.73 -3.39
C GLY A 176 -9.77 4.08 -2.94
N ARG A 177 -10.01 4.22 -1.63
CA ARG A 177 -10.52 5.45 -0.99
C ARG A 177 -9.71 5.87 0.20
N GLY A 178 -8.58 5.21 0.43
CA GLY A 178 -7.66 5.41 1.56
C GLY A 178 -6.59 4.33 1.53
N THR A 179 -5.65 4.41 2.45
CA THR A 179 -4.48 3.53 2.50
C THR A 179 -4.41 2.70 3.78
N PRO A 180 -3.80 1.50 3.75
CA PRO A 180 -3.39 0.81 2.53
C PRO A 180 -4.61 0.32 1.74
N TRP A 181 -4.53 0.37 0.42
CA TRP A 181 -5.46 -0.30 -0.48
C TRP A 181 -4.66 -1.33 -1.28
N SER A 182 -5.07 -2.59 -1.26
CA SER A 182 -4.32 -3.61 -1.97
C SER A 182 -5.22 -4.50 -2.80
N ILE A 183 -4.64 -5.03 -3.88
CA ILE A 183 -5.30 -5.95 -4.79
C ILE A 183 -4.40 -7.16 -4.95
N LEU A 184 -4.90 -8.33 -4.58
CA LEU A 184 -4.25 -9.58 -4.90
C LEU A 184 -4.68 -10.00 -6.30
N ILE A 185 -3.71 -10.29 -7.16
CA ILE A 185 -3.90 -10.83 -8.51
C ILE A 185 -3.52 -12.31 -8.44
N GLY A 186 -4.48 -13.18 -8.70
CA GLY A 186 -4.29 -14.63 -8.71
C GLY A 186 -3.60 -15.15 -9.99
N PRO A 187 -3.24 -16.44 -10.02
CA PRO A 187 -2.55 -17.04 -11.16
C PRO A 187 -3.36 -17.04 -12.46
N ASP A 188 -4.68 -17.00 -12.36
CA ASP A 188 -5.62 -16.93 -13.47
C ASP A 188 -5.97 -15.49 -13.89
N GLY A 189 -5.38 -14.50 -13.19
CA GLY A 189 -5.68 -13.07 -13.37
C GLY A 189 -6.90 -12.57 -12.59
N THR A 190 -7.57 -13.43 -11.81
CA THR A 190 -8.67 -13.00 -10.93
C THR A 190 -8.15 -12.06 -9.85
N THR A 191 -8.89 -10.99 -9.59
CA THR A 191 -8.50 -9.96 -8.63
C THR A 191 -9.31 -10.02 -7.34
N TYR A 192 -8.64 -9.85 -6.20
CA TYR A 192 -9.25 -9.89 -4.87
C TYR A 192 -8.85 -8.63 -4.09
N PRO A 193 -9.82 -7.80 -3.64
CA PRO A 193 -9.51 -6.60 -2.87
C PRO A 193 -9.08 -6.93 -1.44
N ILE A 194 -8.05 -6.25 -0.97
CA ILE A 194 -7.60 -6.25 0.43
C ILE A 194 -7.74 -4.81 0.94
N ASN A 195 -8.82 -4.53 1.66
CA ASN A 195 -9.14 -3.17 2.10
C ASN A 195 -8.59 -2.90 3.50
N GLY A 196 -7.69 -1.93 3.61
CA GLY A 196 -7.04 -1.54 4.85
C GLY A 196 -6.01 -2.56 5.36
N ALA A 197 -5.42 -2.25 6.50
CA ALA A 197 -4.38 -3.07 7.12
C ALA A 197 -4.96 -4.36 7.74
N GLN A 198 -5.18 -5.35 6.87
CA GLN A 198 -5.65 -6.67 7.29
C GLN A 198 -4.56 -7.43 8.06
N PRO A 199 -4.94 -8.26 9.05
CA PRO A 199 -4.00 -9.13 9.73
C PRO A 199 -3.52 -10.27 8.82
N LEU A 200 -2.34 -10.85 9.11
CA LEU A 200 -1.73 -11.94 8.35
C LEU A 200 -2.72 -13.06 7.98
N ALA A 201 -3.49 -13.56 8.94
CA ALA A 201 -4.44 -14.64 8.70
C ALA A 201 -5.51 -14.31 7.65
N ALA A 202 -5.92 -13.04 7.55
CA ALA A 202 -6.89 -12.63 6.52
C ALA A 202 -6.23 -12.54 5.14
N VAL A 203 -4.98 -12.06 5.05
CA VAL A 203 -4.22 -12.05 3.80
C VAL A 203 -3.96 -13.49 3.33
N GLU A 204 -3.55 -14.37 4.22
CA GLU A 204 -3.34 -15.80 3.93
C GLU A 204 -4.61 -16.51 3.43
N GLN A 205 -5.76 -16.15 3.99
CA GLN A 205 -7.04 -16.69 3.51
C GLN A 205 -7.31 -16.28 2.06
N ILE A 206 -7.02 -15.03 1.68
CA ILE A 206 -7.20 -14.55 0.31
C ILE A 206 -6.18 -15.23 -0.62
N ILE A 207 -4.93 -15.41 -0.19
CA ILE A 207 -3.91 -16.17 -0.94
C ILE A 207 -4.40 -17.59 -1.20
N SER A 208 -4.95 -18.28 -0.18
CA SER A 208 -5.50 -19.63 -0.33
C SER A 208 -6.64 -19.69 -1.34
N ILE A 209 -7.60 -18.74 -1.27
CA ILE A 209 -8.72 -18.64 -2.20
C ILE A 209 -8.22 -18.45 -3.64
N ALA A 210 -7.23 -17.58 -3.85
CA ALA A 210 -6.66 -17.33 -5.18
C ALA A 210 -5.91 -18.53 -5.75
N LYS A 211 -5.36 -19.41 -4.91
CA LYS A 211 -4.71 -20.67 -5.31
C LYS A 211 -5.72 -21.75 -5.67
N ASP A 212 -6.81 -21.85 -4.91
CA ASP A 212 -7.82 -22.91 -5.06
C ASP A 212 -8.79 -22.61 -6.23
N GLY A 213 -8.81 -21.41 -6.75
CA GLY A 213 -9.64 -20.98 -7.89
C GLY A 213 -9.18 -21.50 -9.27
N GLN A 214 -8.17 -22.42 -9.32
CA GLN A 214 -7.68 -23.08 -10.53
C GLN A 214 -8.48 -24.33 -10.87
#